data_c3d0a7ba7b6e27d6ed2720e997e302fe
#
_entry.id   c3d0a7ba7b6e27d6ed2720e997e302fe
#
_cell.length_a   1.000
_cell.length_b   1.000
_cell.length_c   1.000
_cell.angle_alpha   90.00
_cell.angle_beta   90.00
_cell.angle_gamma   90.00
#
_symmetry.space_group_name_H-M   'P 1'
#
loop_
_entity.id
_entity.type
_entity.pdbx_description
1 polymer ?
#
loop_
_entity_poly.entity_id
_entity_poly.type
_entity_poly.pdbx_seq_one_letter_code
_entity_poly.pdbx_strand_id
1 'polypeptide(L)'
;MRIKRPLPLILIVLLTAGAIIFVVQLRKYAPPEPARLLPGAEGFFYVNLRWMRALNATDQLPPVSHEPEYEQFISETGFQFERDLNEAAVAVHYPGHPGNSAKEARYSEVFVGKIETDRMTAYLRKLSTKVDKYGDNDIYDIPLEGRTLRVSLLSVDTVAASNLDDPAVIRGMIDRSHKLASPFAGPWFMRRYYKTIPINYEIPFTTLAWGIARVEPSTRVSSSVLGNMSLLFSKPAVVVA
;
A
#
# COMPACT_ATOMS: atom_id res chain seq x y z
N MET A 1 23.23 -52.30 -22.71
CA MET A 1 22.96 -51.03 -22.02
C MET A 1 21.46 -50.74 -22.07
N ARG A 2 20.68 -50.95 -20.96
CA ARG A 2 19.22 -50.71 -20.95
C ARG A 2 19.01 -49.20 -20.78
N ILE A 3 18.57 -48.53 -21.83
CA ILE A 3 18.11 -47.15 -21.78
C ILE A 3 16.92 -47.10 -20.84
N LYS A 4 17.13 -46.70 -19.58
CA LYS A 4 16.04 -46.44 -18.65
C LYS A 4 15.24 -45.29 -19.25
N ARG A 5 13.95 -45.56 -19.49
CA ARG A 5 13.02 -44.63 -20.15
C ARG A 5 13.07 -43.26 -19.45
N PRO A 6 13.40 -42.16 -20.15
CA PRO A 6 13.52 -40.82 -19.56
C PRO A 6 12.16 -40.22 -19.22
N LEU A 7 11.07 -40.97 -19.44
CA LEU A 7 9.69 -40.52 -19.25
C LEU A 7 9.40 -39.85 -17.89
N PRO A 8 9.79 -40.42 -16.73
CA PRO A 8 9.51 -39.78 -15.43
C PRO A 8 10.29 -38.48 -15.26
N LEU A 9 11.50 -38.38 -15.81
CA LEU A 9 12.31 -37.18 -15.72
C LEU A 9 11.71 -36.03 -16.56
N ILE A 10 11.25 -36.38 -17.79
CA ILE A 10 10.55 -35.42 -18.66
C ILE A 10 9.26 -34.91 -17.98
N LEU A 11 8.49 -35.82 -17.35
CA LEU A 11 7.27 -35.47 -16.67
C LEU A 11 7.53 -34.49 -15.51
N ILE A 12 8.56 -34.75 -14.69
CA ILE A 12 8.96 -33.87 -13.60
C ILE A 12 9.35 -32.48 -14.12
N VAL A 13 10.14 -32.40 -15.18
CA VAL A 13 10.56 -31.11 -15.78
C VAL A 13 9.33 -30.35 -16.30
N LEU A 14 8.40 -30.99 -16.97
CA LEU A 14 7.17 -30.35 -17.48
C LEU A 14 6.28 -29.87 -16.35
N LEU A 15 6.10 -30.65 -15.28
CA LEU A 15 5.33 -30.24 -14.09
C LEU A 15 5.98 -29.05 -13.38
N THR A 16 7.30 -29.07 -13.24
CA THR A 16 8.03 -27.95 -12.61
C THR A 16 7.94 -26.69 -13.46
N ALA A 17 8.13 -26.79 -14.79
CA ALA A 17 7.97 -25.66 -15.69
C ALA A 17 6.54 -25.12 -15.67
N GLY A 18 5.54 -25.99 -15.70
CA GLY A 18 4.12 -25.62 -15.57
C GLY A 18 3.82 -24.90 -14.24
N ALA A 19 4.34 -25.41 -13.14
CA ALA A 19 4.20 -24.77 -11.82
C ALA A 19 4.87 -23.39 -11.77
N ILE A 20 6.06 -23.25 -12.34
CA ILE A 20 6.76 -21.95 -12.43
C ILE A 20 5.95 -20.96 -13.27
N ILE A 21 5.49 -21.37 -14.45
CA ILE A 21 4.67 -20.52 -15.33
C ILE A 21 3.38 -20.11 -14.59
N PHE A 22 2.73 -21.05 -13.92
CA PHE A 22 1.52 -20.78 -13.14
C PHE A 22 1.76 -19.76 -12.01
N VAL A 23 2.84 -19.92 -11.25
CA VAL A 23 3.22 -18.97 -10.19
C VAL A 23 3.55 -17.59 -10.77
N VAL A 24 4.26 -17.52 -11.89
CA VAL A 24 4.57 -16.25 -12.58
C VAL A 24 3.28 -15.57 -13.05
N GLN A 25 2.34 -16.31 -13.62
CA GLN A 25 1.05 -15.76 -14.04
C GLN A 25 0.22 -15.26 -12.85
N LEU A 26 0.18 -16.00 -11.74
CA LEU A 26 -0.50 -15.56 -10.53
C LEU A 26 0.11 -14.27 -9.98
N ARG A 27 1.44 -14.14 -10.01
CA ARG A 27 2.14 -12.93 -9.54
C ARG A 27 1.89 -11.72 -10.42
N LYS A 28 1.77 -11.90 -11.75
CA LYS A 28 1.45 -10.80 -12.68
C LYS A 28 0.11 -10.12 -12.37
N TYR A 29 -0.86 -10.90 -11.89
CA TYR A 29 -2.20 -10.39 -11.55
C TYR A 29 -2.40 -10.13 -10.06
N ALA A 30 -1.34 -10.21 -9.27
CA ALA A 30 -1.39 -9.83 -7.86
C ALA A 30 -1.14 -8.32 -7.71
N PRO A 31 -1.90 -7.64 -6.83
CA PRO A 31 -1.60 -6.26 -6.48
C PRO A 31 -0.17 -6.10 -5.98
N PRO A 32 0.43 -4.90 -6.13
CA PRO A 32 1.73 -4.59 -5.56
C PRO A 32 1.82 -4.93 -4.08
N GLU A 33 3.02 -5.26 -3.61
CA GLU A 33 3.25 -5.68 -2.24
C GLU A 33 2.71 -4.70 -1.19
N PRO A 34 2.98 -3.38 -1.28
CA PRO A 34 2.46 -2.42 -0.30
C PRO A 34 0.92 -2.43 -0.22
N ALA A 35 0.25 -2.54 -1.38
CA ALA A 35 -1.21 -2.59 -1.42
C ALA A 35 -1.78 -3.86 -0.77
N ARG A 36 -1.07 -4.99 -0.84
CA ARG A 36 -1.49 -6.25 -0.21
C ARG A 36 -1.42 -6.22 1.31
N LEU A 37 -0.64 -5.30 1.88
CA LEU A 37 -0.53 -5.09 3.33
C LEU A 37 -1.71 -4.33 3.92
N LEU A 38 -2.43 -3.55 3.10
CA LEU A 38 -3.54 -2.72 3.54
C LEU A 38 -4.69 -3.53 4.14
N PRO A 39 -5.42 -2.99 5.12
CA PRO A 39 -6.65 -3.59 5.66
C PRO A 39 -7.80 -3.51 4.63
N GLY A 40 -8.94 -4.14 4.94
CA GLY A 40 -10.19 -3.98 4.18
C GLY A 40 -10.67 -2.53 4.27
N ALA A 41 -11.10 -1.96 3.14
CA ALA A 41 -11.54 -0.56 3.02
C ALA A 41 -12.49 -0.39 1.83
N GLU A 42 -13.10 0.78 1.72
CA GLU A 42 -13.97 1.16 0.62
C GLU A 42 -13.19 1.75 -0.57
N GLY A 43 -12.00 2.30 -0.32
CA GLY A 43 -11.13 2.84 -1.36
C GLY A 43 -9.69 2.39 -1.19
N PHE A 44 -9.00 2.21 -2.32
CA PHE A 44 -7.58 1.88 -2.38
C PHE A 44 -6.92 2.71 -3.45
N PHE A 45 -5.74 3.24 -3.13
CA PHE A 45 -4.89 3.97 -4.05
C PHE A 45 -3.48 3.42 -3.96
N TYR A 46 -2.78 3.41 -5.08
CA TYR A 46 -1.39 3.00 -5.16
C TYR A 46 -0.65 3.89 -6.15
N VAL A 47 0.59 4.22 -5.83
CA VAL A 47 1.49 4.95 -6.71
C VAL A 47 2.91 4.38 -6.61
N ASN A 48 3.57 4.25 -7.77
CA ASN A 48 4.96 3.87 -7.89
C ASN A 48 5.80 5.07 -8.33
N LEU A 49 6.39 5.75 -7.36
CA LEU A 49 7.18 6.97 -7.57
C LEU A 49 8.59 6.68 -8.14
N ARG A 50 9.09 5.46 -7.96
CA ARG A 50 10.39 5.06 -8.53
C ARG A 50 10.41 5.24 -10.05
N TRP A 51 9.35 4.81 -10.72
CA TRP A 51 9.20 4.97 -12.17
C TRP A 51 8.93 6.39 -12.58
N MET A 52 8.14 7.13 -11.80
CA MET A 52 7.90 8.55 -12.06
C MET A 52 9.23 9.32 -12.04
N ARG A 53 10.10 9.07 -11.07
CA ARG A 53 11.44 9.68 -11.03
C ARG A 53 12.32 9.27 -12.20
N ALA A 54 12.29 7.99 -12.61
CA ALA A 54 13.06 7.53 -13.76
C ALA A 54 12.63 8.18 -15.08
N LEU A 55 11.33 8.44 -15.24
CA LEU A 55 10.78 9.15 -16.41
C LEU A 55 11.08 10.64 -16.36
N ASN A 56 11.23 11.22 -15.18
CA ASN A 56 11.49 12.66 -14.98
C ASN A 56 12.98 12.97 -14.76
N ALA A 57 13.87 12.16 -15.32
CA ALA A 57 15.33 12.29 -15.19
C ALA A 57 15.93 13.61 -15.74
N THR A 58 15.09 14.55 -16.19
CA THR A 58 15.50 15.83 -16.80
C THR A 58 15.37 17.04 -15.87
N ASP A 59 15.30 16.89 -14.54
CA ASP A 59 15.32 17.97 -13.54
C ASP A 59 14.31 19.13 -13.78
N GLN A 60 13.17 18.87 -14.41
CA GLN A 60 12.21 19.91 -14.76
C GLN A 60 11.13 20.20 -13.70
N LEU A 61 11.15 19.51 -12.56
CA LEU A 61 10.23 19.85 -11.47
C LEU A 61 10.76 21.09 -10.72
N PRO A 62 9.89 22.09 -10.49
CA PRO A 62 10.27 23.24 -9.68
C PRO A 62 10.64 22.76 -8.26
N PRO A 63 11.59 23.46 -7.60
CA PRO A 63 11.93 23.15 -6.22
C PRO A 63 10.67 23.27 -5.34
N VAL A 64 10.38 22.23 -4.58
CA VAL A 64 9.26 22.22 -3.65
C VAL A 64 9.66 23.06 -2.44
N SER A 65 8.88 24.08 -2.11
CA SER A 65 9.03 24.81 -0.85
C SER A 65 8.47 23.92 0.28
N HIS A 66 9.32 23.60 1.25
CA HIS A 66 8.92 22.78 2.38
C HIS A 66 8.43 23.65 3.54
N GLU A 67 7.38 23.18 4.22
CA GLU A 67 6.95 23.76 5.49
C GLU A 67 7.99 23.46 6.60
N PRO A 68 8.14 24.32 7.62
CA PRO A 68 9.14 24.14 8.68
C PRO A 68 9.05 22.77 9.38
N GLU A 69 7.85 22.25 9.53
CA GLU A 69 7.62 20.93 10.16
C GLU A 69 8.15 19.78 9.30
N TYR A 70 8.02 19.90 7.99
CA TYR A 70 8.58 18.93 7.06
C TYR A 70 10.12 19.00 6.99
N GLU A 71 10.69 20.20 7.03
CA GLU A 71 12.15 20.38 7.14
C GLU A 71 12.71 19.76 8.44
N GLN A 72 11.99 19.91 9.55
CA GLN A 72 12.36 19.25 10.79
C GLN A 72 12.30 17.72 10.65
N PHE A 73 11.24 17.18 10.03
CA PHE A 73 11.14 15.75 9.76
C PHE A 73 12.33 15.25 8.93
N ILE A 74 12.68 15.94 7.83
CA ILE A 74 13.83 15.58 6.99
C ILE A 74 15.13 15.61 7.82
N SER A 75 15.34 16.65 8.62
CA SER A 75 16.56 16.79 9.42
C SER A 75 16.73 15.70 10.47
N GLU A 76 15.61 15.27 11.08
CA GLU A 76 15.62 14.25 12.14
C GLU A 76 15.69 12.82 11.57
N THR A 77 14.98 12.54 10.49
CA THR A 77 14.87 11.19 9.92
C THR A 77 15.84 10.91 8.78
N GLY A 78 16.34 11.95 8.09
CA GLY A 78 17.07 11.82 6.83
C GLY A 78 16.19 11.48 5.63
N PHE A 79 14.88 11.28 5.83
CA PHE A 79 13.95 10.85 4.80
C PHE A 79 13.26 12.05 4.14
N GLN A 80 13.33 12.10 2.82
CA GLN A 80 12.67 13.10 1.99
C GLN A 80 11.74 12.39 1.00
N PHE A 81 10.44 12.70 1.05
CA PHE A 81 9.43 11.99 0.26
C PHE A 81 9.74 12.03 -1.25
N GLU A 82 10.12 13.16 -1.77
CA GLU A 82 10.41 13.37 -3.19
C GLU A 82 11.60 12.54 -3.67
N ARG A 83 12.57 12.31 -2.79
CA ARG A 83 13.82 11.60 -3.09
C ARG A 83 13.75 10.11 -2.75
N ASP A 84 13.19 9.79 -1.58
CA ASP A 84 13.39 8.50 -0.95
C ASP A 84 12.16 7.58 -1.00
N LEU A 85 10.94 8.15 -1.16
CA LEU A 85 9.71 7.36 -1.26
C LEU A 85 9.64 6.67 -2.62
N ASN A 86 9.61 5.34 -2.62
CA ASN A 86 9.54 4.52 -3.84
C ASN A 86 8.11 4.19 -4.24
N GLU A 87 7.32 3.74 -3.26
CA GLU A 87 5.95 3.30 -3.47
C GLU A 87 5.08 3.75 -2.29
N ALA A 88 3.82 4.09 -2.58
CA ALA A 88 2.83 4.36 -1.57
C ALA A 88 1.53 3.63 -1.90
N ALA A 89 0.90 3.06 -0.88
CA ALA A 89 -0.42 2.45 -0.96
C ALA A 89 -1.29 2.99 0.18
N VAL A 90 -2.52 3.39 -0.14
CA VAL A 90 -3.45 4.00 0.80
C VAL A 90 -4.79 3.29 0.73
N ALA A 91 -5.35 2.96 1.89
CA ALA A 91 -6.71 2.50 2.08
C ALA A 91 -7.55 3.60 2.72
N VAL A 92 -8.72 3.87 2.16
CA VAL A 92 -9.65 4.89 2.64
C VAL A 92 -10.85 4.20 3.27
N HIS A 93 -11.11 4.50 4.54
CA HIS A 93 -12.22 3.98 5.32
C HIS A 93 -13.27 5.06 5.50
N TYR A 94 -14.41 4.90 4.85
CA TYR A 94 -15.49 5.88 4.92
C TYR A 94 -16.18 5.88 6.29
N PRO A 95 -16.93 6.95 6.63
CA PRO A 95 -17.80 6.95 7.80
C PRO A 95 -18.74 5.74 7.80
N GLY A 96 -18.85 5.05 8.95
CA GLY A 96 -19.64 3.81 9.07
C GLY A 96 -18.91 2.52 8.72
N HIS A 97 -17.65 2.60 8.26
CA HIS A 97 -16.79 1.42 8.16
C HIS A 97 -16.58 0.80 9.56
N PRO A 98 -16.61 -0.53 9.73
CA PRO A 98 -16.26 -1.16 11.00
C PRO A 98 -14.88 -0.68 11.48
N GLY A 99 -14.83 -0.08 12.67
CA GLY A 99 -13.63 0.53 13.24
C GLY A 99 -13.43 2.02 12.90
N ASN A 100 -14.32 2.63 12.12
CA ASN A 100 -14.38 4.08 11.92
C ASN A 100 -15.67 4.65 12.53
N SER A 101 -15.57 5.12 13.76
CA SER A 101 -16.67 5.80 14.48
C SER A 101 -16.79 7.30 14.12
N ALA A 102 -15.84 7.84 13.36
CA ALA A 102 -15.81 9.24 12.98
C ALA A 102 -16.78 9.57 11.85
N LYS A 103 -17.14 10.85 11.76
CA LYS A 103 -17.91 11.40 10.63
C LYS A 103 -17.04 11.68 9.39
N GLU A 104 -15.74 11.48 9.51
CA GLU A 104 -14.73 11.74 8.47
C GLU A 104 -14.07 10.44 8.01
N ALA A 105 -13.47 10.49 6.84
CA ALA A 105 -12.68 9.38 6.34
C ALA A 105 -11.45 9.14 7.24
N ARG A 106 -11.08 7.88 7.37
CA ARG A 106 -9.86 7.41 8.03
C ARG A 106 -8.98 6.72 7.00
N TYR A 107 -7.70 6.62 7.32
CA TYR A 107 -6.71 6.12 6.38
C TYR A 107 -5.85 5.03 7.00
N SER A 108 -5.45 4.09 6.18
CA SER A 108 -4.36 3.16 6.47
C SER A 108 -3.40 3.21 5.29
N GLU A 109 -2.12 3.29 5.58
CA GLU A 109 -1.10 3.63 4.59
C GLU A 109 0.09 2.69 4.70
N VAL A 110 0.72 2.39 3.58
CA VAL A 110 2.00 1.68 3.50
C VAL A 110 2.92 2.45 2.58
N PHE A 111 4.07 2.80 3.10
CA PHE A 111 5.13 3.49 2.37
C PHE A 111 6.35 2.59 2.24
N VAL A 112 6.91 2.53 1.04
CA VAL A 112 8.17 1.82 0.76
C VAL A 112 9.19 2.83 0.25
N GLY A 113 10.37 2.85 0.85
CA GLY A 113 11.38 3.84 0.50
C GLY A 113 12.76 3.54 1.07
N LYS A 114 13.68 4.47 0.88
CA LYS A 114 15.02 4.41 1.47
C LYS A 114 14.98 4.99 2.88
N ILE A 115 14.79 4.16 3.87
CA ILE A 115 14.57 4.56 5.26
C ILE A 115 15.83 4.31 6.08
N GLU A 116 16.31 5.34 6.78
CA GLU A 116 17.31 5.20 7.83
C GLU A 116 16.60 4.73 9.11
N THR A 117 16.51 3.41 9.30
CA THR A 117 15.68 2.75 10.31
C THR A 117 15.91 3.29 11.71
N ASP A 118 17.19 3.49 12.11
CA ASP A 118 17.52 3.95 13.45
C ASP A 118 17.03 5.38 13.71
N ARG A 119 17.22 6.28 12.74
CA ARG A 119 16.75 7.66 12.82
C ARG A 119 15.23 7.74 12.80
N MET A 120 14.58 6.98 11.91
CA MET A 120 13.13 6.91 11.85
C MET A 120 12.55 6.37 13.16
N THR A 121 13.11 5.31 13.72
CA THR A 121 12.70 4.74 15.00
C THR A 121 12.86 5.74 16.14
N ALA A 122 13.98 6.46 16.21
CA ALA A 122 14.21 7.48 17.23
C ALA A 122 13.19 8.62 17.13
N TYR A 123 12.89 9.07 15.90
CA TYR A 123 11.89 10.10 15.63
C TYR A 123 10.48 9.67 16.04
N LEU A 124 10.04 8.47 15.63
CA LEU A 124 8.73 7.94 16.00
C LEU A 124 8.59 7.77 17.52
N ARG A 125 9.64 7.29 18.19
CA ARG A 125 9.65 7.16 19.65
C ARG A 125 9.53 8.50 20.35
N LYS A 126 10.18 9.55 19.82
CA LYS A 126 10.10 10.93 20.34
C LYS A 126 8.67 11.50 20.26
N LEU A 127 7.95 11.21 19.17
CA LEU A 127 6.59 11.72 18.95
C LEU A 127 5.51 10.88 19.64
N SER A 128 5.79 9.62 19.96
CA SER A 128 4.80 8.68 20.49
C SER A 128 4.52 8.96 21.97
N THR A 129 3.23 8.91 22.33
CA THR A 129 2.79 8.91 23.75
C THR A 129 2.86 7.51 24.34
N LYS A 130 2.83 6.48 23.49
CA LYS A 130 2.89 5.07 23.89
C LYS A 130 3.60 4.26 22.81
N VAL A 131 4.37 3.26 23.22
CA VAL A 131 4.95 2.26 22.34
C VAL A 131 4.51 0.89 22.80
N ASP A 132 3.74 0.19 21.97
CA ASP A 132 3.30 -1.19 22.21
C ASP A 132 4.17 -2.15 21.40
N LYS A 133 4.41 -3.34 21.93
CA LYS A 133 5.11 -4.39 21.20
C LYS A 133 4.11 -5.42 20.65
N TYR A 134 4.24 -5.78 19.37
CA TYR A 134 3.46 -6.82 18.74
C TYR A 134 4.36 -7.73 17.89
N GLY A 135 4.60 -8.96 18.36
CA GLY A 135 5.65 -9.82 17.81
C GLY A 135 7.02 -9.17 17.92
N ASP A 136 7.71 -9.07 16.80
CA ASP A 136 9.02 -8.41 16.71
C ASP A 136 8.93 -6.92 16.34
N ASN A 137 7.73 -6.39 16.11
CA ASN A 137 7.50 -5.02 15.71
C ASN A 137 7.07 -4.13 16.89
N ASP A 138 7.58 -2.90 16.90
CA ASP A 138 7.08 -1.83 17.77
C ASP A 138 5.95 -1.07 17.05
N ILE A 139 4.89 -0.72 17.80
CA ILE A 139 3.78 0.11 17.35
C ILE A 139 3.85 1.42 18.13
N TYR A 140 4.00 2.52 17.41
CA TYR A 140 4.11 3.88 17.95
C TYR A 140 2.76 4.58 17.88
N ASP A 141 2.18 4.91 19.04
CA ASP A 141 0.94 5.68 19.15
C ASP A 141 1.26 7.18 19.18
N ILE A 142 1.00 7.88 18.08
CA ILE A 142 1.31 9.30 17.90
C ILE A 142 0.00 10.08 17.94
N PRO A 143 -0.15 11.08 18.83
CA PRO A 143 -1.33 11.94 18.85
C PRO A 143 -1.33 12.87 17.63
N LEU A 144 -2.44 12.92 16.91
CA LEU A 144 -2.62 13.74 15.73
C LEU A 144 -4.04 14.31 15.70
N GLU A 145 -4.22 15.61 15.94
CA GLU A 145 -5.51 16.32 15.83
C GLU A 145 -6.67 15.62 16.58
N GLY A 146 -6.44 15.23 17.82
CA GLY A 146 -7.43 14.53 18.65
C GLY A 146 -7.66 13.06 18.27
N ARG A 147 -6.77 12.49 17.48
CA ARG A 147 -6.76 11.10 17.01
C ARG A 147 -5.46 10.43 17.40
N THR A 148 -5.40 9.12 17.25
CA THR A 148 -4.15 8.36 17.39
C THR A 148 -3.74 7.82 16.02
N LEU A 149 -2.60 8.28 15.53
CA LEU A 149 -1.91 7.67 14.40
C LEU A 149 -1.01 6.56 14.94
N ARG A 150 -1.27 5.32 14.50
CA ARG A 150 -0.43 4.16 14.84
C ARG A 150 0.51 3.89 13.70
N VAL A 151 1.80 3.87 14.00
CA VAL A 151 2.88 3.65 13.02
C VAL A 151 3.70 2.45 13.44
N SER A 152 4.11 1.63 12.47
CA SER A 152 5.03 0.52 12.67
C SER A 152 5.97 0.37 11.48
N LEU A 153 7.25 0.11 11.73
CA LEU A 153 8.18 -0.33 10.70
C LEU A 153 7.97 -1.83 10.47
N LEU A 154 7.58 -2.18 9.25
CA LEU A 154 7.35 -3.58 8.87
C LEU A 154 8.62 -4.27 8.40
N SER A 155 9.54 -3.49 7.81
CA SER A 155 10.86 -3.92 7.36
C SER A 155 11.83 -2.72 7.33
N VAL A 156 13.06 -2.94 6.85
CA VAL A 156 14.08 -1.89 6.71
C VAL A 156 13.70 -0.77 5.74
N ASP A 157 12.74 -1.01 4.86
CA ASP A 157 12.32 -0.10 3.79
C ASP A 157 10.81 0.15 3.78
N THR A 158 10.05 -0.42 4.71
CA THR A 158 8.59 -0.40 4.68
C THR A 158 8.01 0.07 6.02
N VAL A 159 7.19 1.11 5.96
CA VAL A 159 6.44 1.66 7.09
C VAL A 159 4.95 1.50 6.84
N ALA A 160 4.21 1.09 7.86
CA ALA A 160 2.76 1.08 7.89
C ALA A 160 2.23 2.09 8.89
N ALA A 161 1.15 2.77 8.54
CA ALA A 161 0.45 3.71 9.41
C ALA A 161 -1.06 3.53 9.32
N SER A 162 -1.78 3.82 10.40
CA SER A 162 -3.24 3.84 10.40
C SER A 162 -3.78 4.77 11.47
N ASN A 163 -4.77 5.59 11.11
CA ASN A 163 -5.50 6.44 12.05
C ASN A 163 -6.91 5.91 12.38
N LEU A 164 -7.18 4.62 12.09
CA LEU A 164 -8.39 3.96 12.57
C LEU A 164 -8.35 3.79 14.10
N ASP A 165 -9.53 3.87 14.73
CA ASP A 165 -9.62 3.78 16.20
C ASP A 165 -9.22 2.39 16.71
N ASP A 166 -9.49 1.32 15.93
CA ASP A 166 -9.18 -0.05 16.28
C ASP A 166 -7.68 -0.39 16.11
N PRO A 167 -6.97 -0.70 17.20
CA PRO A 167 -5.56 -1.09 17.13
C PRO A 167 -5.32 -2.44 16.42
N ALA A 168 -6.35 -3.26 16.24
CA ALA A 168 -6.23 -4.51 15.49
C ALA A 168 -5.88 -4.29 14.02
N VAL A 169 -6.14 -3.11 13.48
CA VAL A 169 -5.84 -2.78 12.09
C VAL A 169 -4.34 -2.79 11.81
N ILE A 170 -3.57 -2.05 12.59
CA ILE A 170 -2.10 -2.02 12.42
C ILE A 170 -1.46 -3.38 12.69
N ARG A 171 -1.98 -4.13 13.69
CA ARG A 171 -1.54 -5.52 13.96
C ARG A 171 -1.80 -6.43 12.77
N GLY A 172 -2.98 -6.32 12.15
CA GLY A 172 -3.31 -7.06 10.94
C GLY A 172 -2.41 -6.70 9.74
N MET A 173 -1.90 -5.47 9.65
CA MET A 173 -0.90 -5.07 8.64
C MET A 173 0.45 -5.73 8.92
N ILE A 174 0.88 -5.79 10.19
CA ILE A 174 2.09 -6.50 10.62
C ILE A 174 1.98 -8.01 10.30
N ASP A 175 0.85 -8.65 10.64
CA ASP A 175 0.63 -10.07 10.34
C ASP A 175 0.69 -10.38 8.85
N ARG A 176 0.18 -9.47 8.01
CA ARG A 176 0.26 -9.60 6.56
C ARG A 176 1.67 -9.46 6.03
N SER A 177 2.49 -8.59 6.62
CA SER A 177 3.90 -8.44 6.23
C SER A 177 4.68 -9.74 6.40
N HIS A 178 4.40 -10.50 7.45
CA HIS A 178 5.02 -11.80 7.68
C HIS A 178 4.53 -12.90 6.71
N LYS A 179 3.42 -12.68 6.00
CA LYS A 179 2.80 -13.65 5.09
C LYS A 179 2.87 -13.25 3.61
N LEU A 180 3.77 -12.36 3.25
CA LEU A 180 3.86 -11.77 1.91
C LEU A 180 4.14 -12.75 0.77
N ALA A 181 4.61 -13.96 1.06
CA ALA A 181 4.85 -14.98 0.04
C ALA A 181 3.56 -15.40 -0.74
N SER A 182 2.38 -15.16 -0.15
CA SER A 182 1.12 -15.53 -0.79
C SER A 182 0.66 -14.47 -1.82
N PRO A 183 0.48 -14.86 -3.11
CA PRO A 183 -0.14 -13.97 -4.11
C PRO A 183 -1.62 -13.69 -3.82
N PHE A 184 -2.22 -14.42 -2.88
CA PHE A 184 -3.60 -14.24 -2.43
C PHE A 184 -3.74 -13.34 -1.20
N ALA A 185 -2.64 -12.77 -0.70
CA ALA A 185 -2.68 -11.81 0.39
C ALA A 185 -3.38 -10.50 -0.03
N GLY A 186 -3.88 -9.79 0.98
CA GLY A 186 -4.53 -8.49 0.78
C GLY A 186 -6.07 -8.54 0.76
N PRO A 187 -6.72 -7.37 0.81
CA PRO A 187 -8.16 -7.24 0.90
C PRO A 187 -8.88 -7.86 -0.31
N TRP A 188 -9.94 -8.63 -0.04
CA TRP A 188 -10.71 -9.31 -1.10
C TRP A 188 -11.27 -8.32 -2.14
N PHE A 189 -11.84 -7.19 -1.69
CA PHE A 189 -12.40 -6.17 -2.56
C PHE A 189 -11.36 -5.64 -3.54
N MET A 190 -10.19 -5.21 -3.05
CA MET A 190 -9.09 -4.76 -3.89
C MET A 190 -8.66 -5.85 -4.88
N ARG A 191 -8.41 -7.10 -4.42
CA ARG A 191 -7.96 -8.20 -5.29
C ARG A 191 -8.95 -8.54 -6.39
N ARG A 192 -10.26 -8.42 -6.10
CA ARG A 192 -11.30 -8.70 -7.09
C ARG A 192 -11.26 -7.71 -8.24
N TYR A 193 -11.14 -6.42 -7.93
CA TYR A 193 -11.21 -5.35 -8.93
C TYR A 193 -9.85 -4.98 -9.52
N TYR A 194 -8.75 -5.28 -8.85
CA TYR A 194 -7.41 -5.06 -9.38
C TYR A 194 -7.19 -5.72 -10.75
N LYS A 195 -7.79 -6.86 -10.98
CA LYS A 195 -7.72 -7.59 -12.27
C LYS A 195 -8.38 -6.86 -13.43
N THR A 196 -9.21 -5.87 -13.16
CA THR A 196 -9.88 -5.05 -14.18
C THR A 196 -9.12 -3.78 -14.54
N ILE A 197 -8.04 -3.48 -13.81
CA ILE A 197 -7.17 -2.35 -14.13
C ILE A 197 -6.48 -2.64 -15.46
N PRO A 198 -6.56 -1.72 -16.44
CA PRO A 198 -5.86 -1.88 -17.71
C PRO A 198 -4.35 -1.93 -17.46
N ILE A 199 -3.73 -3.06 -17.83
CA ILE A 199 -2.27 -3.18 -17.78
C ILE A 199 -1.77 -2.58 -19.09
N ASN A 200 -0.95 -1.54 -19.00
CA ASN A 200 -0.24 -1.05 -20.16
C ASN A 200 0.88 -2.04 -20.53
N TYR A 201 0.68 -2.79 -21.61
CA TYR A 201 1.65 -3.77 -22.09
C TYR A 201 2.90 -3.13 -22.72
N GLU A 202 2.86 -1.84 -23.04
CA GLU A 202 3.99 -1.11 -23.62
C GLU A 202 5.08 -0.82 -22.58
N ILE A 203 4.69 -0.77 -21.29
CA ILE A 203 5.62 -0.63 -20.16
C ILE A 203 5.49 -1.91 -19.32
N PRO A 204 6.26 -2.97 -19.62
CA PRO A 204 6.14 -4.22 -18.91
C PRO A 204 6.44 -4.01 -17.42
N PHE A 205 5.53 -4.48 -16.58
CA PHE A 205 5.62 -4.55 -15.10
C PHE A 205 5.29 -3.31 -14.28
N THR A 206 4.78 -2.19 -14.86
CA THR A 206 4.52 -1.01 -14.04
C THR A 206 3.19 -0.34 -14.35
N THR A 207 2.23 -0.56 -13.48
CA THR A 207 1.16 0.41 -13.29
C THR A 207 1.72 1.52 -12.41
N LEU A 208 1.89 2.72 -12.95
CA LEU A 208 2.46 3.87 -12.22
C LEU A 208 1.59 4.28 -11.04
N ALA A 209 0.29 4.33 -11.27
CA ALA A 209 -0.71 4.61 -10.25
C ALA A 209 -2.04 3.96 -10.62
N TRP A 210 -2.81 3.58 -9.62
CA TRP A 210 -4.17 3.11 -9.81
C TRP A 210 -5.03 3.41 -8.57
N GLY A 211 -6.35 3.43 -8.77
CA GLY A 211 -7.33 3.56 -7.72
C GLY A 211 -8.48 2.58 -7.89
N ILE A 212 -9.02 2.08 -6.79
CA ILE A 212 -10.23 1.26 -6.72
C ILE A 212 -11.06 1.82 -5.58
N ALA A 213 -12.25 2.31 -5.85
CA ALA A 213 -13.12 2.85 -4.82
C ALA A 213 -14.57 2.37 -5.00
N ARG A 214 -15.26 2.13 -3.87
CA ARG A 214 -16.69 1.98 -3.84
C ARG A 214 -17.30 3.37 -3.68
N VAL A 215 -18.09 3.80 -4.65
CA VAL A 215 -18.80 5.07 -4.61
C VAL A 215 -20.26 4.79 -4.25
N GLU A 216 -20.72 5.37 -3.14
CA GLU A 216 -22.13 5.34 -2.77
C GLU A 216 -22.76 6.71 -3.06
N PRO A 217 -24.02 6.75 -3.57
CA PRO A 217 -24.68 8.02 -3.93
C PRO A 217 -24.81 9.00 -2.74
N SER A 218 -24.85 8.48 -1.52
CA SER A 218 -24.93 9.26 -0.28
C SER A 218 -23.57 9.78 0.21
N THR A 219 -22.47 9.29 -0.34
CA THR A 219 -21.12 9.70 0.07
C THR A 219 -20.80 11.04 -0.57
N ARG A 220 -20.89 12.13 0.20
CA ARG A 220 -20.37 13.44 -0.22
C ARG A 220 -18.84 13.35 -0.19
N VAL A 221 -18.26 13.03 -1.33
CA VAL A 221 -16.80 13.10 -1.52
C VAL A 221 -16.48 14.57 -1.74
N SER A 222 -15.85 15.20 -0.76
CA SER A 222 -15.55 16.63 -0.77
C SER A 222 -14.41 17.04 -1.71
N SER A 223 -13.79 16.09 -2.42
CA SER A 223 -12.79 16.42 -3.43
C SER A 223 -13.48 16.74 -4.76
N SER A 224 -13.12 17.85 -5.35
CA SER A 224 -13.73 18.38 -6.60
C SER A 224 -13.68 17.43 -7.79
N VAL A 225 -12.75 16.47 -7.81
CA VAL A 225 -12.60 15.49 -8.90
C VAL A 225 -13.56 14.30 -8.71
N LEU A 226 -13.66 13.74 -7.51
CA LEU A 226 -14.53 12.59 -7.24
C LEU A 226 -15.99 13.01 -6.94
N GLY A 227 -16.21 14.23 -6.42
CA GLY A 227 -17.53 14.78 -6.17
C GLY A 227 -18.38 14.91 -7.42
N ASN A 228 -17.78 15.27 -8.55
CA ASN A 228 -18.47 15.35 -9.85
C ASN A 228 -18.79 13.95 -10.41
N MET A 229 -18.06 12.91 -10.06
CA MET A 229 -18.32 11.54 -10.48
C MET A 229 -19.49 10.91 -9.71
N SER A 230 -19.69 11.28 -8.43
CA SER A 230 -20.81 10.74 -7.63
C SER A 230 -22.20 11.14 -8.18
N LEU A 231 -22.30 12.26 -8.91
CA LEU A 231 -23.53 12.70 -9.56
C LEU A 231 -23.90 11.83 -10.77
N LEU A 232 -22.97 11.05 -11.32
CA LEU A 232 -23.22 10.18 -12.47
C LEU A 232 -23.79 8.81 -12.07
N PHE A 233 -23.75 8.46 -10.79
CA PHE A 233 -24.19 7.15 -10.32
C PHE A 233 -25.43 7.25 -9.43
N SER A 234 -26.54 6.73 -9.91
CA SER A 234 -27.77 6.58 -9.12
C SER A 234 -27.76 5.35 -8.20
N LYS A 235 -26.76 4.51 -8.29
CA LYS A 235 -26.58 3.26 -7.51
C LYS A 235 -25.13 3.14 -7.06
N PRO A 236 -24.86 2.39 -5.96
CA PRO A 236 -23.51 2.08 -5.56
C PRO A 236 -22.70 1.51 -6.72
N ALA A 237 -21.56 2.08 -7.00
CA ALA A 237 -20.68 1.67 -8.09
C ALA A 237 -19.26 1.45 -7.59
N VAL A 238 -18.49 0.63 -8.31
CA VAL A 238 -17.06 0.49 -8.10
C VAL A 238 -16.36 1.20 -9.24
N VAL A 239 -15.52 2.16 -8.89
CA VAL A 239 -14.67 2.88 -9.83
C VAL A 239 -13.27 2.30 -9.77
N VAL A 240 -12.71 2.00 -10.94
CA VAL A 240 -11.35 1.53 -11.13
C VAL A 240 -10.67 2.50 -12.08
N ALA A 241 -9.57 3.09 -11.66
CA ALA A 241 -8.81 4.08 -12.42
C ALA A 241 -7.29 3.84 -12.32
#